data_c3b89791e7256e929eed2bcce96f6df2
#
_entry.id   c3b89791e7256e929eed2bcce96f6df2
#
_cell.length_a   1.000
_cell.length_b   1.000
_cell.length_c   1.000
_cell.angle_alpha   90.00
_cell.angle_beta   90.00
_cell.angle_gamma   90.00
#
_symmetry.space_group_name_H-M   'P 1'
#
loop_
_entity.id
_entity.type
_entity.pdbx_description
1 polymer ?
#
loop_
_entity_poly.entity_id
_entity_poly.type
_entity_poly.pdbx_seq_one_letter_code
_entity_poly.pdbx_strand_id
1 'polypeptide(L)'
;MYRIVYTKQAVKDIKNLKSVHLDEKAKKLIEVIKENPFQNPPPYEELLGNLQGVYSRRINIQHRLVYQVYNEPIIAGEIEYNGTIKI
;
A
#
# COMPACT_ATOMS: atom_id res chain seq x y z
N MET A 1 12.22 -0.09 6.02
CA MET A 1 11.31 -0.99 5.30
C MET A 1 10.09 -1.30 6.16
N TYR A 2 8.93 -1.37 5.55
CA TYR A 2 7.67 -1.71 6.21
C TYR A 2 7.26 -3.13 5.85
N ARG A 3 6.58 -3.79 6.79
CA ARG A 3 5.93 -5.08 6.53
C ARG A 3 4.61 -4.83 5.81
N ILE A 4 4.37 -5.55 4.70
CA ILE A 4 3.12 -5.45 3.95
C ILE A 4 2.20 -6.60 4.34
N VAL A 5 0.96 -6.29 4.72
CA VAL A 5 -0.09 -7.28 4.92
C VAL A 5 -1.28 -6.96 4.04
N TYR A 6 -1.94 -8.00 3.53
CA TYR A 6 -3.05 -7.88 2.60
C TYR A 6 -4.34 -8.38 3.24
N THR A 7 -5.43 -7.61 3.07
CA THR A 7 -6.75 -8.13 3.38
C THR A 7 -7.17 -9.13 2.30
N LYS A 8 -8.17 -9.95 2.59
CA LYS A 8 -8.75 -10.87 1.59
C LYS A 8 -9.28 -10.10 0.38
N GLN A 9 -9.92 -8.97 0.63
CA GLN A 9 -10.45 -8.13 -0.43
C GLN A 9 -9.33 -7.55 -1.30
N ALA A 10 -8.21 -7.12 -0.69
CA ALA A 10 -7.06 -6.62 -1.44
C ALA A 10 -6.45 -7.69 -2.35
N VAL A 11 -6.32 -8.92 -1.86
CA VAL A 11 -5.82 -10.05 -2.67
C VAL A 11 -6.71 -10.26 -3.89
N LYS A 12 -8.02 -10.24 -3.68
CA LYS A 12 -9.01 -10.39 -4.75
C LYS A 12 -8.93 -9.25 -5.76
N ASP A 13 -8.84 -8.01 -5.27
CA ASP A 13 -8.76 -6.82 -6.13
C ASP A 13 -7.48 -6.82 -6.98
N ILE A 14 -6.35 -7.22 -6.40
CA ILE A 14 -5.08 -7.32 -7.14
C ILE A 14 -5.17 -8.35 -8.25
N LYS A 15 -5.81 -9.49 -8.00
CA LYS A 15 -6.07 -10.49 -9.03
C LYS A 15 -6.92 -9.92 -10.17
N ASN A 16 -7.93 -9.11 -9.83
CA ASN A 16 -8.79 -8.49 -10.82
C ASN A 16 -8.03 -7.46 -11.67
N LEU A 17 -7.03 -6.78 -11.10
CA LEU A 17 -6.19 -5.84 -11.85
C LEU A 17 -5.41 -6.52 -12.97
N LYS A 18 -5.08 -7.80 -12.82
CA LYS A 18 -4.37 -8.56 -13.85
C LYS A 18 -5.17 -8.63 -15.14
N SER A 19 -6.49 -8.77 -15.06
CA SER A 19 -7.35 -8.85 -16.24
C SER A 19 -7.41 -7.56 -17.06
N VAL A 20 -7.04 -6.43 -16.44
CA VAL A 20 -6.99 -5.11 -17.10
C VAL A 20 -5.56 -4.59 -17.23
N HIS A 21 -4.57 -5.46 -17.04
CA HIS A 21 -3.13 -5.18 -17.22
C HIS A 21 -2.59 -4.07 -16.30
N LEU A 22 -3.14 -3.96 -15.08
CA LEU A 22 -2.71 -2.97 -14.09
C LEU A 22 -1.96 -3.58 -12.91
N ASP A 23 -1.78 -4.90 -12.89
CA ASP A 23 -1.10 -5.61 -11.80
C ASP A 23 0.36 -5.19 -11.64
N GLU A 24 1.10 -5.02 -12.73
CA GLU A 24 2.50 -4.60 -12.68
C GLU A 24 2.64 -3.18 -12.10
N LYS A 25 1.75 -2.28 -12.49
CA LYS A 25 1.75 -0.92 -11.96
C LYS A 25 1.42 -0.89 -10.47
N ALA A 26 0.46 -1.70 -10.05
CA ALA A 26 0.12 -1.86 -8.63
C ALA A 26 1.30 -2.42 -7.84
N LYS A 27 2.00 -3.42 -8.35
CA LYS A 27 3.19 -4.00 -7.71
C LYS A 27 4.29 -2.96 -7.53
N LYS A 28 4.54 -2.13 -8.54
CA LYS A 28 5.54 -1.06 -8.45
C LYS A 28 5.19 -0.07 -7.36
N LEU A 29 3.92 0.31 -7.24
CA LEU A 29 3.45 1.21 -6.18
C LEU A 29 3.64 0.57 -4.81
N ILE A 30 3.35 -0.72 -4.67
CA ILE A 30 3.52 -1.46 -3.41
C ILE A 30 5.00 -1.50 -3.01
N GLU A 31 5.92 -1.70 -3.97
CA GLU A 31 7.35 -1.65 -3.69
C GLU A 31 7.80 -0.26 -3.20
N VAL A 32 7.25 0.80 -3.78
CA VAL A 32 7.54 2.17 -3.34
C VAL A 32 7.08 2.37 -1.90
N ILE A 33 5.82 2.02 -1.58
CA ILE A 33 5.28 2.26 -0.23
C ILE A 33 5.92 1.35 0.81
N LYS A 34 6.39 0.17 0.43
CA LYS A 34 7.13 -0.73 1.31
C LYS A 34 8.41 -0.08 1.84
N GLU A 35 9.12 0.64 0.99
CA GLU A 35 10.34 1.36 1.39
C GLU A 35 10.01 2.67 2.10
N ASN A 36 9.08 3.45 1.55
CA ASN A 36 8.63 4.70 2.15
C ASN A 36 7.18 4.98 1.74
N PRO A 37 6.21 4.80 2.65
CA PRO A 37 4.80 5.03 2.33
C PRO A 37 4.44 6.48 2.02
N PHE A 38 5.35 7.41 2.29
CA PHE A 38 5.15 8.84 2.08
C PHE A 38 6.03 9.40 0.96
N GLN A 39 6.64 8.53 0.17
CA GLN A 39 7.47 8.97 -0.96
C GLN A 39 6.63 9.72 -2.00
N ASN A 40 7.14 10.85 -2.44
CA ASN A 40 6.54 11.68 -3.48
C ASN A 40 7.64 12.24 -4.38
N PRO A 41 7.68 12.02 -5.70
CA PRO A 41 6.74 11.22 -6.48
C PRO A 41 6.86 9.71 -6.23
N PRO A 42 5.84 8.88 -6.52
CA PRO A 42 4.55 9.29 -7.08
C PRO A 42 3.64 9.93 -6.03
N PRO A 43 2.66 10.77 -6.44
CA PRO A 43 1.80 11.47 -5.49
C PRO A 43 0.86 10.54 -4.74
N TYR A 44 0.53 10.93 -3.54
CA TYR A 44 -0.44 10.23 -2.70
C TYR A 44 -1.35 11.24 -2.01
N GLU A 45 -2.49 10.78 -1.52
CA GLU A 45 -3.44 11.58 -0.77
C GLU A 45 -3.72 10.93 0.58
N GLU A 46 -3.76 11.70 1.64
CA GLU A 46 -4.25 11.25 2.92
C GLU A 46 -5.78 11.29 2.90
N LEU A 47 -6.42 10.18 3.32
CA LEU A 47 -7.86 10.12 3.42
C LEU A 47 -8.30 10.69 4.77
N LEU A 48 -9.05 11.79 4.73
CA LEU A 48 -9.51 12.52 5.91
C LEU A 48 -10.80 11.91 6.47
N GLY A 49 -11.15 12.28 7.69
CA GLY A 49 -12.35 11.82 8.39
C GLY A 49 -11.98 10.90 9.56
N ASN A 50 -12.77 9.83 9.75
CA ASN A 50 -12.55 8.89 10.86
C ASN A 50 -11.42 7.89 10.60
N LEU A 51 -10.81 7.92 9.42
CA LEU A 51 -9.78 6.99 8.99
C LEU A 51 -8.42 7.67 9.05
N GLN A 52 -7.81 7.69 10.24
CA GLN A 52 -6.44 8.21 10.40
C GLN A 52 -5.41 7.21 9.90
N GLY A 53 -4.35 7.73 9.28
CA GLY A 53 -3.26 6.91 8.77
C GLY A 53 -3.60 6.10 7.53
N VAL A 54 -4.65 6.49 6.81
CA VAL A 54 -5.07 5.85 5.57
C VAL A 54 -4.74 6.78 4.41
N TYR A 55 -4.13 6.20 3.38
CA TYR A 55 -3.62 6.92 2.21
C TYR A 55 -4.07 6.25 0.94
N SER A 56 -4.03 6.99 -0.15
CA SER A 56 -4.45 6.52 -1.45
C SER A 56 -3.46 6.97 -2.52
N ARG A 57 -3.09 6.08 -3.41
CA ARG A 57 -2.28 6.37 -4.59
C ARG A 57 -3.04 5.95 -5.84
N ARG A 58 -2.96 6.77 -6.87
CA ARG A 58 -3.61 6.46 -8.14
C ARG A 58 -2.82 5.39 -8.90
N ILE A 59 -3.50 4.31 -9.30
CA ILE A 59 -2.94 3.32 -10.22
C ILE A 59 -3.18 3.82 -11.65
N ASN A 60 -4.43 4.21 -11.94
CA ASN A 60 -4.81 4.91 -13.16
C ASN A 60 -6.01 5.82 -12.85
N ILE A 61 -6.69 6.34 -13.87
CA ILE A 61 -7.84 7.23 -13.70
C ILE A 61 -8.96 6.58 -12.88
N GLN A 62 -9.17 5.26 -13.05
CA GLN A 62 -10.30 4.54 -12.45
C GLN A 62 -9.94 3.78 -11.18
N HIS A 63 -8.67 3.42 -10.98
CA HIS A 63 -8.23 2.54 -9.91
C HIS A 63 -7.25 3.23 -8.98
N ARG A 64 -7.44 3.04 -7.67
CA ARG A 64 -6.58 3.57 -6.63
C ARG A 64 -6.16 2.46 -5.69
N LEU A 65 -4.94 2.58 -5.19
CA LEU A 65 -4.41 1.71 -4.14
C LEU A 65 -4.59 2.43 -2.81
N VAL A 66 -5.41 1.85 -1.93
CA VAL A 66 -5.67 2.37 -0.59
C VAL A 66 -4.88 1.55 0.42
N TYR A 67 -4.16 2.21 1.32
CA TYR A 67 -3.34 1.54 2.30
C TYR A 67 -3.34 2.29 3.62
N GLN A 68 -3.19 1.54 4.71
CA GLN A 68 -3.11 2.07 6.06
C GLN A 68 -1.71 1.85 6.62
N VAL A 69 -1.14 2.88 7.26
CA VAL A 69 0.22 2.85 7.79
C VAL A 69 0.17 2.81 9.31
N TYR A 70 0.85 1.82 9.88
CA TYR A 70 1.07 1.69 11.32
C TYR A 70 2.55 1.86 11.57
N ASN A 71 2.94 2.95 12.23
CA ASN A 71 4.34 3.28 12.50
C ASN A 71 4.88 2.66 13.80
N GLU A 72 4.46 1.44 14.10
CA GLU A 72 4.93 0.70 15.26
C GLU A 72 5.98 -0.33 14.81
N PRO A 73 7.25 -0.14 15.18
CA PRO A 73 8.30 -1.08 14.79
C PRO A 73 7.98 -2.51 15.25
N ILE A 74 8.25 -3.46 14.37
CA ILE A 74 8.07 -4.88 14.69
C ILE A 74 9.28 -5.68 14.22
N ILE A 75 9.49 -6.82 14.88
CA ILE A 75 10.47 -7.81 14.46
C ILE A 75 9.72 -9.06 14.02
N ALA A 76 9.94 -9.49 12.77
CA ALA A 76 9.37 -10.71 12.24
C ALA A 76 10.52 -11.57 11.70
N GLY A 77 10.72 -12.73 12.33
CA GLY A 77 11.91 -13.54 12.09
C GLY A 77 13.15 -12.78 12.58
N GLU A 78 14.12 -12.58 11.69
CA GLU A 78 15.34 -11.83 11.97
C GLU A 78 15.30 -10.41 11.38
N ILE A 79 14.15 -10.00 10.82
CA ILE A 79 14.01 -8.71 10.15
C ILE A 79 13.29 -7.73 11.06
N GLU A 80 13.88 -6.54 11.20
CA GLU A 80 13.26 -5.42 11.89
C GLU A 80 12.58 -4.51 10.85
N TYR A 81 11.28 -4.24 11.07
CA TYR A 81 10.49 -3.37 10.21
C TYR A 81 10.16 -2.06 10.92
N ASN A 82 10.09 -0.97 10.17
CA ASN A 82 9.71 0.35 10.70
C ASN A 82 8.24 0.40 11.12
N GLY A 83 7.44 -0.50 10.60
CA GLY A 83 6.02 -0.60 10.90
C GLY A 83 5.34 -1.55 9.93
N THR A 84 4.01 -1.45 9.86
CA THR A 84 3.18 -2.32 9.03
C THR A 84 2.31 -1.47 8.10
N ILE A 85 2.21 -1.90 6.85
CA ILE A 85 1.29 -1.32 5.88
C ILE A 85 0.25 -2.37 5.54
N LYS A 86 -1.03 -2.02 5.75
CA LYS A 86 -2.16 -2.88 5.45
C LYS A 86 -2.85 -2.38 4.19
N ILE A 87 -2.95 -3.25 3.21
CA ILE A 87 -3.61 -2.95 1.92
C ILE A 87 -4.96 -3.62 1.85
#